data_795e76b86b9817e4035cb7b15675504a
#
_entry.id   795e76b86b9817e4035cb7b15675504a
#
_cell.length_a   1.000
_cell.length_b   1.000
_cell.length_c   1.000
_cell.angle_alpha   90.00
_cell.angle_beta   90.00
_cell.angle_gamma   90.00
#
_symmetry.space_group_name_H-M   'P 1'
#
loop_
_entity.id
_entity.type
_entity.pdbx_description
1 polymer ?
#
loop_
_entity_poly.entity_id
_entity_poly.type
_entity_poly.pdbx_seq_one_letter_code
_entity_poly.pdbx_strand_id
1 'polypeptide(L)'
;MGGRTLTIRTDLPAAELRRLARREEDRAAAARMQAIAGALEGLPRAEAARLAGMERQALRDAVVRYNAEGLAGLHDRPRSGRPARLD
;
A
#
# COMPACT_ATOMS: atom_id res chain seq x y z
N MET A 1 16.33 -8.43 -17.53
CA MET A 1 15.76 -8.33 -17.30
C MET A 1 15.36 -7.69 -16.44
N GLY A 2 15.24 -7.21 -16.37
CA GLY A 2 14.86 -6.55 -15.68
C GLY A 2 14.23 -6.57 -14.68
N GLY A 3 13.89 -5.95 -14.13
CA GLY A 3 13.33 -6.03 -13.02
C GLY A 3 12.15 -6.78 -12.94
N ARG A 4 12.06 -7.72 -12.11
CA ARG A 4 10.92 -8.33 -11.88
C ARG A 4 10.05 -7.45 -11.11
N THR A 5 8.85 -7.19 -11.43
CA THR A 5 7.85 -6.47 -10.69
C THR A 5 7.24 -7.41 -9.68
N LEU A 6 7.09 -6.95 -8.44
CA LEU A 6 6.47 -7.78 -7.43
C LEU A 6 5.03 -8.07 -7.79
N THR A 7 4.64 -9.29 -7.63
CA THR A 7 3.24 -9.67 -7.81
C THR A 7 2.45 -9.18 -6.60
N ILE A 8 1.28 -8.67 -6.83
CA ILE A 8 0.42 -8.18 -5.75
C ILE A 8 -0.66 -9.21 -5.48
N ARG A 9 -0.87 -9.53 -4.22
CA ARG A 9 -1.92 -10.49 -3.87
C ARG A 9 -3.26 -9.94 -4.33
N THR A 10 -4.15 -10.83 -4.72
CA THR A 10 -5.41 -10.44 -5.34
C THR A 10 -6.61 -10.85 -4.50
N ASP A 11 -6.46 -10.88 -3.19
CA ASP A 11 -7.55 -11.18 -2.29
C ASP A 11 -8.69 -10.20 -2.49
N LEU A 12 -8.34 -8.95 -2.72
CA LEU A 12 -9.33 -7.91 -2.92
C LEU A 12 -9.19 -7.34 -4.32
N PRO A 13 -10.28 -7.12 -5.00
CA PRO A 13 -10.21 -6.46 -6.31
C PRO A 13 -9.87 -4.99 -6.14
N ALA A 14 -9.37 -4.40 -7.23
CA ALA A 14 -8.99 -2.99 -7.19
C ALA A 14 -10.17 -2.10 -6.78
N ALA A 15 -11.37 -2.42 -7.24
CA ALA A 15 -12.54 -1.62 -6.90
C ALA A 15 -12.79 -1.61 -5.39
N GLU A 16 -12.57 -2.75 -4.75
CA GLU A 16 -12.78 -2.82 -3.31
C GLU A 16 -11.72 -2.01 -2.57
N LEU A 17 -10.48 -2.08 -3.03
CA LEU A 17 -9.43 -1.28 -2.43
C LEU A 17 -9.72 0.21 -2.56
N ARG A 18 -10.25 0.63 -3.71
CA ARG A 18 -10.58 2.03 -3.89
C ARG A 18 -11.72 2.44 -2.97
N ARG A 19 -12.69 1.56 -2.78
CA ARG A 19 -13.80 1.85 -1.89
C ARG A 19 -13.32 1.99 -0.45
N LEU A 20 -12.44 1.10 -0.03
CA LEU A 20 -11.88 1.16 1.32
C LEU A 20 -11.03 2.42 1.49
N ALA A 21 -10.30 2.80 0.46
CA ALA A 21 -9.46 3.99 0.53
C ALA A 21 -10.29 5.24 0.77
N ARG A 22 -11.47 5.30 0.14
CA ARG A 22 -12.31 6.48 0.33
C ARG A 22 -12.86 6.60 1.74
N ARG A 23 -12.92 5.48 2.46
CA ARG A 23 -13.44 5.48 3.82
C ARG A 23 -12.32 5.50 4.86
N GLU A 24 -11.07 5.38 4.40
CA GLU A 24 -9.95 5.30 5.32
C GLU A 24 -9.58 6.68 5.83
N GLU A 25 -9.48 6.83 7.13
CA GLU A 25 -9.12 8.09 7.73
C GLU A 25 -7.63 8.36 7.74
N ASP A 26 -6.83 7.30 7.74
CA ASP A 26 -5.39 7.43 7.69
C ASP A 26 -4.98 7.74 6.26
N ARG A 27 -4.54 8.98 6.02
CA ARG A 27 -4.20 9.39 4.69
C ARG A 27 -3.12 8.55 4.05
N ALA A 28 -2.11 8.15 4.81
CA ALA A 28 -1.04 7.33 4.26
C ALA A 28 -1.57 5.97 3.85
N ALA A 29 -2.42 5.37 4.67
CA ALA A 29 -3.00 4.08 4.34
C ALA A 29 -3.90 4.19 3.11
N ALA A 30 -4.69 5.26 3.04
CA ALA A 30 -5.56 5.47 1.89
C ALA A 30 -4.75 5.61 0.61
N ALA A 31 -3.64 6.35 0.66
CA ALA A 31 -2.80 6.51 -0.52
C ALA A 31 -2.24 5.17 -0.97
N ARG A 32 -1.81 4.35 -0.03
CA ARG A 32 -1.26 3.03 -0.37
C ARG A 32 -2.33 2.15 -1.01
N MET A 33 -3.55 2.20 -0.50
CA MET A 33 -4.65 1.44 -1.09
C MET A 33 -4.92 1.89 -2.52
N GLN A 34 -4.92 3.20 -2.77
CA GLN A 34 -5.16 3.72 -4.11
C GLN A 34 -4.04 3.31 -5.06
N ALA A 35 -2.79 3.39 -4.59
CA ALA A 35 -1.68 3.03 -5.44
C ALA A 35 -1.72 1.55 -5.81
N ILE A 36 -2.02 0.70 -4.84
CA ILE A 36 -2.11 -0.73 -5.10
C ILE A 36 -3.27 -1.03 -6.04
N ALA A 37 -4.40 -0.34 -5.84
CA ALA A 37 -5.53 -0.53 -6.73
C ALA A 37 -5.17 -0.15 -8.16
N GLY A 38 -4.46 0.96 -8.33
CA GLY A 38 -4.03 1.37 -9.66
C GLY A 38 -3.14 0.33 -10.31
N ALA A 39 -2.21 -0.23 -9.54
CA ALA A 39 -1.32 -1.26 -10.06
C ALA A 39 -2.10 -2.51 -10.44
N LEU A 40 -3.09 -2.88 -9.64
CA LEU A 40 -3.93 -4.04 -9.96
C LEU A 40 -4.75 -3.81 -11.23
N GLU A 41 -5.07 -2.56 -11.52
CA GLU A 41 -5.82 -2.22 -12.71
C GLU A 41 -4.95 -2.18 -13.95
N GLY A 42 -3.65 -2.38 -13.79
CA GLY A 42 -2.76 -2.45 -14.93
C GLY A 42 -1.87 -1.24 -15.14
N LEU A 43 -1.92 -0.25 -14.26
CA LEU A 43 -1.05 0.90 -14.43
C LEU A 43 0.39 0.53 -14.11
N PRO A 44 1.34 1.13 -14.81
CA PRO A 44 2.73 0.96 -14.43
C PRO A 44 2.91 1.42 -12.98
N ARG A 45 3.84 0.79 -12.28
CA ARG A 45 4.03 1.09 -10.87
C ARG A 45 4.36 2.54 -10.61
N ALA A 46 5.18 3.12 -11.48
CA ALA A 46 5.53 4.54 -11.30
C ALA A 46 4.30 5.42 -11.44
N GLU A 47 3.44 5.09 -12.39
CA GLU A 47 2.24 5.89 -12.60
C GLU A 47 1.25 5.71 -11.47
N ALA A 48 1.05 4.47 -11.02
CA ALA A 48 0.15 4.22 -9.91
C ALA A 48 0.61 4.97 -8.65
N ALA A 49 1.91 4.97 -8.40
CA ALA A 49 2.45 5.68 -7.25
C ALA A 49 2.24 7.18 -7.40
N ARG A 50 2.55 7.71 -8.58
CA ARG A 50 2.44 9.14 -8.80
C ARG A 50 1.01 9.63 -8.61
N LEU A 51 0.05 8.89 -9.12
CA LEU A 51 -1.35 9.28 -8.99
C LEU A 51 -1.82 9.26 -7.54
N ALA A 52 -1.20 8.43 -6.72
CA ALA A 52 -1.54 8.37 -5.31
C ALA A 52 -0.70 9.32 -4.48
N GLY A 53 0.17 10.09 -5.11
CA GLY A 53 0.97 11.06 -4.40
C GLY A 53 2.17 10.49 -3.67
N MET A 54 2.69 9.35 -4.14
CA MET A 54 3.82 8.73 -3.47
C MET A 54 4.87 8.34 -4.49
N GLU A 55 6.06 8.01 -4.01
CA GLU A 55 7.13 7.61 -4.89
C GLU A 55 7.03 6.12 -5.18
N ARG A 56 7.64 5.72 -6.29
CA ARG A 56 7.60 4.32 -6.68
C ARG A 56 8.18 3.41 -5.62
N GLN A 57 9.26 3.85 -4.95
CA GLN A 57 9.83 3.05 -3.89
C GLN A 57 8.85 2.84 -2.73
N ALA A 58 8.09 3.89 -2.41
CA ALA A 58 7.10 3.77 -1.35
C ALA A 58 6.01 2.77 -1.74
N LEU A 59 5.63 2.77 -3.02
CA LEU A 59 4.65 1.80 -3.47
C LEU A 59 5.20 0.39 -3.39
N ARG A 60 6.47 0.20 -3.76
CA ARG A 60 7.08 -1.10 -3.68
C ARG A 60 7.05 -1.62 -2.24
N ASP A 61 7.40 -0.74 -1.29
CA ASP A 61 7.37 -1.13 0.11
C ASP A 61 5.95 -1.47 0.55
N ALA A 62 4.97 -0.71 0.06
CA ALA A 62 3.58 -0.99 0.40
C ALA A 62 3.15 -2.35 -0.15
N VAL A 63 3.58 -2.69 -1.36
CA VAL A 63 3.24 -3.98 -1.94
C VAL A 63 3.84 -5.11 -1.12
N VAL A 64 5.09 -4.96 -0.69
CA VAL A 64 5.72 -5.99 0.13
C VAL A 64 4.94 -6.20 1.41
N ARG A 65 4.56 -5.12 2.08
CA ARG A 65 3.81 -5.24 3.33
C ARG A 65 2.41 -5.79 3.10
N TYR A 66 1.78 -5.37 2.01
CA TYR A 66 0.45 -5.86 1.68
C TYR A 66 0.48 -7.35 1.39
N ASN A 67 1.47 -7.81 0.64
CA ASN A 67 1.59 -9.23 0.34
C ASN A 67 1.79 -10.04 1.61
N ALA A 68 2.49 -9.48 2.57
CA ALA A 68 2.78 -10.20 3.81
C ALA A 68 1.63 -10.16 4.80
N GLU A 69 0.96 -9.03 4.89
CA GLU A 69 0.01 -8.81 5.99
C GLU A 69 -1.39 -8.41 5.55
N GLY A 70 -1.60 -8.22 4.28
CA GLY A 70 -2.90 -7.77 3.81
C GLY A 70 -3.13 -6.31 4.15
N LEU A 71 -4.37 -5.94 4.36
CA LEU A 71 -4.70 -4.54 4.64
C LEU A 71 -3.99 -4.01 5.87
N ALA A 72 -3.76 -4.84 6.86
CA ALA A 72 -3.07 -4.39 8.05
C ALA A 72 -1.68 -3.86 7.74
N GLY A 73 -1.04 -4.38 6.70
CA GLY A 73 0.29 -3.93 6.32
C GLY A 73 0.32 -2.54 5.73
N LEU A 74 -0.82 -2.00 5.36
CA LEU A 74 -0.88 -0.67 4.76
C LEU A 74 -1.02 0.43 5.78
N HIS A 75 -1.25 0.09 7.04
CA HIS A 75 -1.30 1.07 8.11
C HIS A 75 0.05 1.12 8.81
N ASP A 76 0.45 2.31 9.19
CA ASP A 76 1.65 2.43 9.98
C ASP A 76 1.34 1.98 11.38
N ARG A 77 2.06 0.96 11.88
CA ARG A 77 1.80 0.52 13.19
C ARG A 77 2.49 1.39 14.14
N PRO A 78 1.89 1.70 15.23
CA PRO A 78 2.56 2.44 16.27
C PRO A 78 3.71 1.60 16.73
N ARG A 79 4.82 2.15 16.97
CA ARG A 79 5.89 1.46 17.38
C ARG A 79 5.80 1.24 18.71
N SER A 80 4.94 0.91 19.17
CA SER A 80 4.73 0.76 20.43
C SER A 80 5.61 0.23 21.10
N GLY A 81 5.82 -0.01 20.98
CA GLY A 81 6.56 -0.49 21.62
C GLY A 81 7.29 0.23 22.31
N ARG A 82 7.40 0.64 22.24
CA ARG A 82 7.99 1.25 22.72
C ARG A 82 7.81 1.86 23.64
N PRO A 83 7.80 1.56 23.97
CA PRO A 83 7.66 2.01 24.79
C PRO A 83 7.82 2.34 25.55
N ALA A 84 7.81 2.24 25.71
CA ALA A 84 7.90 2.58 26.29
C ALA A 84 8.41 2.79 27.08
N ARG A 85 8.81 2.73 27.11
CA ARG A 85 9.23 2.93 27.71
C ARG A 85 9.49 3.21 28.62
N LEU A 86 9.73 3.03 28.77
CA LEU A 86 9.91 3.29 29.49
C LEU A 86 10.11 3.51 30.21
N ASP A 87 10.27 3.48 30.44
CA ASP A 87 10.38 3.74 31.00
C ASP A 87 10.44 3.83 31.40
#